data_de6c073ca4438731c0575e2adb454ef7
#
_entry.id   de6c073ca4438731c0575e2adb454ef7
#
_cell.length_a   1.000
_cell.length_b   1.000
_cell.length_c   1.000
_cell.angle_alpha   90.00
_cell.angle_beta   90.00
_cell.angle_gamma   90.00
#
_symmetry.space_group_name_H-M   'P 1'
#
loop_
_entity.id
_entity.type
_entity.pdbx_description
1 polymer ?
#
loop_
_entity_poly.entity_id
_entity_poly.type
_entity_poly.pdbx_seq_one_letter_code
_entity_poly.pdbx_strand_id
1 'polypeptide(L)'
;MNIIRNIKLFAVAILVLIGTSCEKELDVAPVLTYDGHATMTIAELTALHTIGSVDSYDSIPAGTVISGIIVSSDQAGNCYKYLTIQDETGGIQIKVDNSSLYPKYQIGQRIFVECKDLVIGDYRKNPQLGFWNDGSMSGIATSQEPLYLYRDGLIGDEPTPIVINSLGEVTEDMYNRLVILKECHFADPGETYSNADASTSRNIVMSDNSVIVLRTSNYAKFASQLLPNGTGDVVGILTVYNTTVQLTIRSLEDVHIGNTPAVETQTLFQVDFSENPIESQGWSVTGDEGWFYYQAGQSFAIQNQNTASIDSWLVSPALPNLGGYNNVTLVMNGEICQVSSGQAKKFYSVDYDGQNWDNATWTEIPTNGILPSEALGSSNLHIAFQFNGANGDFWRIPELKITGTH
;
A
#
# COMPACT_ATOMS: atom_id res chain seq x y z
N MET A 1 61.13 -5.53 40.48
CA MET A 1 61.07 -4.75 39.26
C MET A 1 60.40 -5.52 38.07
N ASN A 2 60.26 -6.86 38.15
CA ASN A 2 59.66 -7.66 37.06
C ASN A 2 58.13 -7.84 37.15
N ILE A 3 57.54 -7.69 38.33
CA ILE A 3 56.07 -7.87 38.52
C ILE A 3 55.28 -6.70 37.95
N ILE A 4 55.76 -5.46 38.08
CA ILE A 4 55.09 -4.26 37.59
C ILE A 4 55.11 -4.20 36.02
N ARG A 5 56.16 -4.78 35.39
CA ARG A 5 56.29 -4.83 33.93
C ARG A 5 55.31 -5.84 33.31
N ASN A 6 55.02 -6.93 34.01
CA ASN A 6 54.08 -7.95 33.54
C ASN A 6 52.61 -7.49 33.67
N ILE A 7 52.29 -6.65 34.72
CA ILE A 7 50.95 -6.09 34.87
C ILE A 7 50.64 -5.05 33.77
N LYS A 8 51.64 -4.23 33.38
CA LYS A 8 51.47 -3.26 32.28
C LYS A 8 51.30 -3.94 30.92
N LEU A 9 51.98 -5.05 30.67
CA LEU A 9 51.80 -5.85 29.44
C LEU A 9 50.44 -6.57 29.39
N PHE A 10 49.92 -7.03 30.55
CA PHE A 10 48.59 -7.64 30.64
C PHE A 10 47.46 -6.62 30.47
N ALA A 11 47.62 -5.42 31.05
CA ALA A 11 46.64 -4.33 30.85
C ALA A 11 46.57 -3.80 29.41
N VAL A 12 47.70 -3.75 28.69
CA VAL A 12 47.71 -3.38 27.27
C VAL A 12 47.11 -4.49 26.39
N ALA A 13 47.32 -5.78 26.73
CA ALA A 13 46.72 -6.90 26.01
C ALA A 13 45.20 -6.96 26.19
N ILE A 14 44.67 -6.61 27.37
CA ILE A 14 43.22 -6.53 27.61
C ILE A 14 42.61 -5.31 26.93
N LEU A 15 43.32 -4.18 26.83
CA LEU A 15 42.81 -2.98 26.12
C LEU A 15 42.73 -3.15 24.61
N VAL A 16 43.55 -4.03 24.04
CA VAL A 16 43.53 -4.33 22.59
C VAL A 16 42.42 -5.35 22.23
N LEU A 17 41.95 -6.14 23.22
CA LEU A 17 40.85 -7.12 22.99
C LEU A 17 39.46 -6.51 23.09
N ILE A 18 39.33 -5.29 23.58
CA ILE A 18 38.03 -4.58 23.66
C ILE A 18 37.73 -3.77 22.36
N GLY A 19 38.73 -3.64 21.49
CA GLY A 19 38.61 -2.82 20.23
C GLY A 19 38.16 -3.56 18.98
N THR A 20 37.84 -4.86 19.05
CA THR A 20 37.27 -5.60 17.94
C THR A 20 35.85 -6.05 18.25
N SER A 21 34.99 -5.10 18.62
CA SER A 21 33.58 -5.27 18.39
C SER A 21 33.41 -5.22 16.84
N CYS A 22 33.26 -6.34 16.19
CA CYS A 22 32.68 -6.37 14.86
C CYS A 22 31.28 -5.77 15.00
N GLU A 23 31.11 -4.52 14.65
CA GLU A 23 29.81 -4.04 14.23
C GLU A 23 29.40 -4.93 13.05
N LYS A 24 28.54 -5.89 13.34
CA LYS A 24 27.82 -6.59 12.29
C LYS A 24 26.92 -5.54 11.65
N GLU A 25 27.36 -4.99 10.53
CA GLU A 25 26.42 -4.26 9.68
C GLU A 25 25.25 -5.22 9.42
N LEU A 26 24.07 -4.82 9.87
CA LEU A 26 22.85 -5.55 9.55
C LEU A 26 22.75 -5.53 8.02
N ASP A 27 22.64 -6.71 7.43
CA ASP A 27 22.42 -6.84 5.98
C ASP A 27 21.08 -6.19 5.67
N VAL A 28 21.15 -4.96 5.17
CA VAL A 28 19.99 -4.22 4.67
C VAL A 28 19.44 -5.01 3.50
N ALA A 29 18.17 -5.40 3.57
CA ALA A 29 17.51 -5.86 2.37
C ALA A 29 17.62 -4.73 1.32
N PRO A 30 18.32 -4.94 0.20
CA PRO A 30 18.54 -3.87 -0.75
C PRO A 30 17.20 -3.32 -1.23
N VAL A 31 17.10 -2.00 -1.33
CA VAL A 31 16.00 -1.37 -2.05
C VAL A 31 16.01 -1.99 -3.44
N LEU A 32 14.91 -2.61 -3.84
CA LEU A 32 14.83 -3.22 -5.16
C LEU A 32 14.96 -2.11 -6.18
N THR A 33 15.97 -2.21 -7.03
CA THR A 33 16.19 -1.28 -8.14
C THR A 33 16.23 -2.06 -9.43
N TYR A 34 15.65 -1.49 -10.47
CA TYR A 34 15.79 -2.01 -11.81
C TYR A 34 16.97 -1.32 -12.50
N ASP A 35 17.97 -2.08 -12.89
CA ASP A 35 19.22 -1.52 -13.51
C ASP A 35 19.01 -1.02 -14.95
N GLY A 36 17.84 -1.25 -15.54
CA GLY A 36 17.47 -0.79 -16.87
C GLY A 36 16.71 0.54 -16.87
N HIS A 37 16.12 0.84 -18.01
CA HIS A 37 15.23 2.00 -18.18
C HIS A 37 14.08 1.63 -19.12
N ALA A 38 12.97 2.37 -19.04
CA ALA A 38 11.88 2.23 -19.99
C ALA A 38 12.37 2.66 -21.39
N THR A 39 12.08 1.85 -22.38
CA THR A 39 12.43 2.10 -23.80
C THR A 39 11.23 2.55 -24.60
N MET A 40 10.03 2.47 -24.02
CA MET A 40 8.74 2.80 -24.65
C MET A 40 7.78 3.30 -23.57
N THR A 41 6.97 4.29 -23.89
CA THR A 41 5.87 4.74 -23.03
C THR A 41 4.67 3.80 -23.14
N ILE A 42 3.74 3.89 -22.19
CA ILE A 42 2.52 3.06 -22.25
C ILE A 42 1.65 3.45 -23.46
N ALA A 43 1.56 4.74 -23.80
CA ALA A 43 0.82 5.17 -25.00
C ALA A 43 1.44 4.64 -26.29
N GLU A 44 2.79 4.65 -26.42
CA GLU A 44 3.46 4.07 -27.58
C GLU A 44 3.25 2.56 -27.66
N LEU A 45 3.25 1.84 -26.54
CA LEU A 45 2.95 0.41 -26.49
C LEU A 45 1.52 0.13 -26.95
N THR A 46 0.53 0.86 -26.41
CA THR A 46 -0.87 0.67 -26.78
C THR A 46 -1.16 1.01 -28.24
N ALA A 47 -0.44 1.98 -28.81
CA ALA A 47 -0.54 2.36 -30.22
C ALA A 47 -0.01 1.29 -31.20
N LEU A 48 0.74 0.29 -30.72
CA LEU A 48 1.13 -0.86 -31.55
C LEU A 48 -0.06 -1.76 -31.91
N HIS A 49 -1.13 -1.71 -31.11
CA HIS A 49 -2.29 -2.57 -31.28
C HIS A 49 -3.46 -1.84 -31.95
N THR A 50 -4.05 -2.48 -32.96
CA THR A 50 -5.27 -1.99 -33.62
C THR A 50 -6.49 -2.73 -33.10
N ILE A 51 -7.29 -2.06 -32.27
CA ILE A 51 -8.52 -2.62 -31.71
C ILE A 51 -9.54 -2.86 -32.81
N GLY A 52 -9.90 -4.12 -33.01
CA GLY A 52 -10.85 -4.59 -34.01
C GLY A 52 -12.28 -4.83 -33.49
N SER A 53 -13.05 -5.57 -34.27
CA SER A 53 -14.40 -6.04 -33.89
C SER A 53 -14.37 -7.32 -33.04
N VAL A 54 -13.24 -8.02 -33.02
CA VAL A 54 -12.95 -9.22 -32.21
C VAL A 54 -11.64 -9.01 -31.47
N ASP A 55 -11.52 -9.64 -30.30
CA ASP A 55 -10.31 -9.58 -29.51
C ASP A 55 -9.12 -10.10 -30.34
N SER A 56 -8.00 -9.39 -30.31
CA SER A 56 -6.82 -9.67 -31.12
C SER A 56 -5.55 -9.23 -30.40
N TYR A 57 -4.40 -9.43 -31.05
CA TYR A 57 -3.11 -9.02 -30.51
C TYR A 57 -2.13 -8.60 -31.61
N ASP A 58 -1.13 -7.82 -31.22
CA ASP A 58 0.01 -7.45 -32.03
C ASP A 58 1.32 -7.75 -31.27
N SER A 59 2.37 -7.99 -32.04
CA SER A 59 3.70 -8.29 -31.51
C SER A 59 4.37 -7.01 -31.01
N ILE A 60 5.11 -7.14 -29.92
CA ILE A 60 5.89 -6.06 -29.32
C ILE A 60 7.34 -6.16 -29.82
N PRO A 61 8.00 -5.05 -30.20
CA PRO A 61 9.40 -5.05 -30.61
C PRO A 61 10.29 -5.65 -29.52
N ALA A 62 11.31 -6.42 -29.95
CA ALA A 62 12.29 -7.01 -29.03
C ALA A 62 13.04 -5.91 -28.22
N GLY A 63 13.26 -6.17 -26.94
CA GLY A 63 13.94 -5.23 -26.04
C GLY A 63 13.04 -4.09 -25.53
N THR A 64 11.73 -4.17 -25.75
CA THR A 64 10.77 -3.21 -25.17
C THR A 64 10.66 -3.41 -23.66
N VAL A 65 10.83 -2.32 -22.95
CA VAL A 65 10.61 -2.18 -21.50
C VAL A 65 9.69 -0.98 -21.28
N ILE A 66 8.62 -1.18 -20.54
CA ILE A 66 7.75 -0.08 -20.07
C ILE A 66 7.91 0.11 -18.57
N SER A 67 7.52 1.26 -18.07
CA SER A 67 7.46 1.55 -16.63
C SER A 67 6.18 2.30 -16.29
N GLY A 68 5.64 2.04 -15.11
CA GLY A 68 4.48 2.77 -14.61
C GLY A 68 4.30 2.59 -13.10
N ILE A 69 3.40 3.39 -12.56
CA ILE A 69 2.97 3.29 -11.16
C ILE A 69 1.75 2.38 -11.08
N ILE A 70 1.76 1.44 -10.13
CA ILE A 70 0.63 0.55 -9.88
C ILE A 70 -0.54 1.35 -9.31
N VAL A 71 -1.71 1.21 -9.92
CA VAL A 71 -2.96 1.86 -9.50
C VAL A 71 -4.07 0.87 -9.14
N SER A 72 -3.88 -0.43 -9.37
CA SER A 72 -4.85 -1.48 -9.00
C SER A 72 -4.43 -2.23 -7.74
N SER A 73 -5.42 -2.80 -7.04
CA SER A 73 -5.19 -3.72 -5.93
C SER A 73 -6.22 -4.85 -5.95
N ASP A 74 -5.77 -6.09 -5.78
CA ASP A 74 -6.64 -7.25 -5.63
C ASP A 74 -7.01 -7.55 -4.16
N GLN A 75 -6.58 -6.69 -3.22
CA GLN A 75 -6.80 -6.86 -1.78
C GLN A 75 -8.29 -6.97 -1.41
N ALA A 76 -9.13 -6.16 -2.03
CA ALA A 76 -10.58 -6.20 -1.82
C ALA A 76 -11.31 -7.16 -2.76
N GLY A 77 -10.63 -7.83 -3.70
CA GLY A 77 -11.19 -8.86 -4.57
C GLY A 77 -11.99 -8.35 -5.77
N ASN A 78 -12.01 -7.04 -6.03
CA ASN A 78 -12.66 -6.49 -7.23
C ASN A 78 -11.75 -6.53 -8.46
N CYS A 79 -10.44 -6.36 -8.29
CA CYS A 79 -9.43 -6.66 -9.30
C CYS A 79 -8.99 -8.12 -9.13
N TYR A 80 -8.80 -8.84 -10.23
CA TYR A 80 -8.46 -10.26 -10.16
C TYR A 80 -7.55 -10.72 -11.32
N LYS A 81 -6.37 -11.25 -10.97
CA LYS A 81 -5.39 -11.78 -11.92
C LYS A 81 -4.88 -10.77 -12.93
N TYR A 82 -4.75 -9.52 -12.53
CA TYR A 82 -4.10 -8.48 -13.30
C TYR A 82 -3.55 -7.37 -12.39
N LEU A 83 -2.55 -6.69 -12.89
CA LEU A 83 -2.08 -5.39 -12.39
C LEU A 83 -2.47 -4.32 -13.40
N THR A 84 -2.85 -3.14 -12.93
CA THR A 84 -2.95 -1.97 -13.78
C THR A 84 -1.86 -0.98 -13.38
N ILE A 85 -1.08 -0.57 -14.36
CA ILE A 85 -0.08 0.48 -14.20
C ILE A 85 -0.39 1.65 -15.11
N GLN A 86 0.02 2.83 -14.71
CA GLN A 86 -0.02 4.02 -15.57
C GLN A 86 1.28 4.80 -15.51
N ASP A 87 1.59 5.48 -16.60
CA ASP A 87 2.58 6.54 -16.68
C ASP A 87 1.89 7.88 -17.04
N GLU A 88 2.67 8.91 -17.37
CA GLU A 88 2.12 10.21 -17.76
C GLU A 88 1.32 10.14 -19.07
N THR A 89 1.59 9.15 -19.91
CA THR A 89 1.06 9.03 -21.26
C THR A 89 -0.16 8.13 -21.37
N GLY A 90 -0.30 7.11 -20.52
CA GLY A 90 -1.38 6.14 -20.63
C GLY A 90 -1.45 5.16 -19.48
N GLY A 91 -2.39 4.22 -19.55
CA GLY A 91 -2.56 3.12 -18.62
C GLY A 91 -2.66 1.77 -19.36
N ILE A 92 -2.20 0.70 -18.70
CA ILE A 92 -2.26 -0.65 -19.26
C ILE A 92 -2.58 -1.70 -18.20
N GLN A 93 -3.44 -2.65 -18.54
CA GLN A 93 -3.71 -3.81 -17.70
C GLN A 93 -2.75 -4.95 -18.07
N ILE A 94 -1.96 -5.41 -17.10
CA ILE A 94 -1.03 -6.53 -17.26
C ILE A 94 -1.70 -7.78 -16.70
N LYS A 95 -1.89 -8.79 -17.52
CA LYS A 95 -2.43 -10.09 -17.08
C LYS A 95 -1.38 -10.86 -16.29
N VAL A 96 -1.74 -11.27 -15.07
CA VAL A 96 -0.88 -12.09 -14.19
C VAL A 96 -1.70 -13.23 -13.62
N ASP A 97 -1.28 -14.46 -13.80
CA ASP A 97 -2.00 -15.63 -13.29
C ASP A 97 -1.65 -15.89 -11.82
N ASN A 98 -1.94 -14.89 -10.99
CA ASN A 98 -1.77 -14.90 -9.54
C ASN A 98 -2.98 -14.21 -8.90
N SER A 99 -3.54 -14.81 -7.87
CA SER A 99 -4.74 -14.33 -7.17
C SER A 99 -4.45 -13.55 -5.89
N SER A 100 -3.17 -13.26 -5.62
CA SER A 100 -2.74 -12.50 -4.43
C SER A 100 -1.54 -11.63 -4.79
N LEU A 101 -1.80 -10.55 -5.51
CA LEU A 101 -0.79 -9.63 -6.03
C LEU A 101 -0.46 -8.52 -5.03
N TYR A 102 -1.44 -8.04 -4.25
CA TYR A 102 -1.33 -6.88 -3.37
C TYR A 102 -0.20 -6.94 -2.33
N PRO A 103 0.22 -8.11 -1.77
CA PRO A 103 1.33 -8.11 -0.81
C PRO A 103 2.68 -7.79 -1.45
N LYS A 104 2.78 -8.00 -2.77
CA LYS A 104 4.03 -7.81 -3.53
C LYS A 104 4.00 -6.55 -4.40
N TYR A 105 2.84 -6.23 -4.93
CA TYR A 105 2.63 -5.13 -5.89
C TYR A 105 1.60 -4.16 -5.34
N GLN A 106 2.08 -3.17 -4.58
CA GLN A 106 1.22 -2.22 -3.88
C GLN A 106 0.93 -1.00 -4.74
N ILE A 107 -0.21 -0.34 -4.48
CA ILE A 107 -0.53 0.96 -5.10
C ILE A 107 0.59 1.95 -4.77
N GLY A 108 0.96 2.79 -5.76
CA GLY A 108 2.07 3.74 -5.65
C GLY A 108 3.45 3.14 -5.95
N GLN A 109 3.58 1.80 -6.01
CA GLN A 109 4.85 1.17 -6.37
C GLN A 109 5.14 1.35 -7.86
N ARG A 110 6.34 1.87 -8.18
CA ARG A 110 6.87 1.83 -9.55
C ARG A 110 7.29 0.41 -9.91
N ILE A 111 6.91 -0.02 -11.11
CA ILE A 111 7.44 -1.25 -11.71
C ILE A 111 7.95 -1.00 -13.13
N PHE A 112 8.94 -1.81 -13.52
CA PHE A 112 9.34 -1.98 -14.91
C PHE A 112 8.82 -3.33 -15.40
N VAL A 113 8.43 -3.38 -16.66
CA VAL A 113 7.93 -4.58 -17.32
C VAL A 113 8.76 -4.85 -18.56
N GLU A 114 9.49 -5.96 -18.55
CA GLU A 114 10.15 -6.47 -19.75
C GLU A 114 9.12 -7.17 -20.64
N CYS A 115 8.84 -6.57 -21.79
CA CYS A 115 7.78 -7.04 -22.69
C CYS A 115 8.22 -8.22 -23.60
N LYS A 116 9.37 -8.82 -23.34
CA LYS A 116 9.86 -9.97 -24.15
C LYS A 116 8.83 -11.09 -24.14
N ASP A 117 8.56 -11.67 -25.33
CA ASP A 117 7.61 -12.74 -25.52
C ASP A 117 6.15 -12.43 -25.12
N LEU A 118 5.89 -11.23 -24.60
CA LEU A 118 4.55 -10.73 -24.35
C LEU A 118 3.98 -10.12 -25.64
N VAL A 119 2.68 -10.00 -25.66
CA VAL A 119 1.94 -9.31 -26.74
C VAL A 119 1.07 -8.20 -26.15
N ILE A 120 0.87 -7.15 -26.93
CA ILE A 120 -0.20 -6.19 -26.69
C ILE A 120 -1.46 -6.67 -27.39
N GLY A 121 -2.57 -6.68 -26.68
CA GLY A 121 -3.86 -7.10 -27.24
C GLY A 121 -4.99 -6.45 -26.49
N ASP A 122 -6.20 -6.94 -26.72
CA ASP A 122 -7.38 -6.43 -26.04
C ASP A 122 -8.30 -7.55 -25.53
N TYR A 123 -9.07 -7.20 -24.53
CA TYR A 123 -10.25 -7.97 -24.15
C TYR A 123 -11.46 -7.05 -24.19
N ARG A 124 -12.36 -7.32 -25.12
CA ARG A 124 -13.55 -6.49 -25.32
C ARG A 124 -13.19 -5.01 -25.48
N LYS A 125 -12.15 -4.74 -26.24
CA LYS A 125 -11.57 -3.42 -26.54
C LYS A 125 -10.79 -2.77 -25.41
N ASN A 126 -10.67 -3.39 -24.24
CA ASN A 126 -9.80 -2.88 -23.19
C ASN A 126 -8.37 -3.37 -23.42
N PRO A 127 -7.37 -2.48 -23.59
CA PRO A 127 -6.00 -2.88 -23.87
C PRO A 127 -5.38 -3.69 -22.72
N GLN A 128 -4.71 -4.78 -23.09
CA GLN A 128 -4.06 -5.68 -22.13
C GLN A 128 -2.69 -6.12 -22.64
N LEU A 129 -1.75 -6.28 -21.70
CA LEU A 129 -0.44 -6.87 -21.91
C LEU A 129 -0.41 -8.28 -21.29
N GLY A 130 0.09 -9.28 -22.02
CA GLY A 130 0.17 -10.66 -21.55
C GLY A 130 0.64 -11.60 -22.61
N PHE A 131 0.29 -12.87 -22.50
CA PHE A 131 0.46 -13.87 -23.56
C PHE A 131 -0.83 -14.02 -24.34
N TRP A 132 -0.72 -14.46 -25.60
CA TRP A 132 -1.88 -14.85 -26.38
C TRP A 132 -1.96 -16.37 -26.45
N ASN A 133 -3.08 -16.93 -26.01
CA ASN A 133 -3.29 -18.38 -26.03
C ASN A 133 -4.76 -18.70 -26.33
N ASP A 134 -4.99 -19.64 -27.24
CA ASP A 134 -6.34 -20.12 -27.61
C ASP A 134 -7.38 -19.01 -27.90
N GLY A 135 -6.94 -17.96 -28.60
CA GLY A 135 -7.83 -16.87 -29.00
C GLY A 135 -8.14 -15.83 -27.89
N SER A 136 -7.37 -15.83 -26.81
CA SER A 136 -7.55 -14.89 -25.69
C SER A 136 -6.25 -14.49 -25.02
N MET A 137 -6.27 -13.36 -24.31
CA MET A 137 -5.16 -12.92 -23.46
C MET A 137 -5.05 -13.78 -22.23
N SER A 138 -3.86 -14.34 -21.97
CA SER A 138 -3.52 -15.10 -20.76
C SER A 138 -2.45 -14.40 -19.95
N GLY A 139 -2.38 -14.73 -18.63
CA GLY A 139 -1.52 -14.05 -17.68
C GLY A 139 -0.10 -14.62 -17.61
N ILE A 140 0.83 -13.79 -17.14
CA ILE A 140 2.16 -14.21 -16.70
C ILE A 140 1.97 -15.15 -15.52
N ALA A 141 2.49 -16.37 -15.61
CA ALA A 141 2.40 -17.33 -14.51
C ALA A 141 3.19 -16.85 -13.27
N THR A 142 2.71 -17.15 -12.08
CA THR A 142 3.36 -16.74 -10.80
C THR A 142 4.86 -17.06 -10.77
N SER A 143 5.26 -18.24 -11.29
CA SER A 143 6.67 -18.63 -11.35
C SER A 143 7.51 -17.81 -12.33
N GLN A 144 6.87 -17.14 -13.28
CA GLN A 144 7.52 -16.34 -14.31
C GLN A 144 7.52 -14.83 -13.98
N GLU A 145 6.73 -14.38 -13.01
CA GLU A 145 6.67 -12.95 -12.61
C GLU A 145 8.07 -12.32 -12.49
N PRO A 146 9.07 -12.95 -11.83
CA PRO A 146 10.40 -12.34 -11.68
C PRO A 146 11.18 -12.15 -12.99
N LEU A 147 10.71 -12.72 -14.09
CA LEU A 147 11.31 -12.58 -15.41
C LEU A 147 10.74 -11.41 -16.22
N TYR A 148 9.62 -10.83 -15.76
CA TYR A 148 8.88 -9.80 -16.48
C TYR A 148 8.59 -8.57 -15.64
N LEU A 149 8.35 -8.73 -14.32
CA LEU A 149 7.88 -7.67 -13.43
C LEU A 149 8.93 -7.33 -12.39
N TYR A 150 9.51 -6.15 -12.49
CA TYR A 150 10.56 -5.66 -11.61
C TYR A 150 10.07 -4.46 -10.82
N ARG A 151 10.05 -4.58 -9.49
CA ARG A 151 9.75 -3.45 -8.61
C ARG A 151 10.97 -2.52 -8.54
N ASP A 152 10.74 -1.23 -8.51
CA ASP A 152 11.78 -0.22 -8.44
C ASP A 152 11.50 0.78 -7.34
N GLY A 153 12.50 1.01 -6.51
CA GLY A 153 12.43 1.95 -5.41
C GLY A 153 11.48 1.57 -4.27
N LEU A 154 11.17 2.53 -3.46
CA LEU A 154 10.16 2.46 -2.42
C LEU A 154 8.76 2.72 -3.02
N ILE A 155 7.74 2.40 -2.25
CA ILE A 155 6.37 2.77 -2.60
C ILE A 155 6.27 4.29 -2.52
N GLY A 156 5.89 4.91 -3.62
CA GLY A 156 5.66 6.35 -3.72
C GLY A 156 4.18 6.71 -3.60
N ASP A 157 3.89 7.97 -3.89
CA ASP A 157 2.51 8.44 -3.94
C ASP A 157 1.77 7.83 -5.12
N GLU A 158 0.47 7.67 -4.95
CA GLU A 158 -0.43 7.32 -6.04
C GLU A 158 -0.53 8.47 -7.05
N PRO A 159 -0.63 8.19 -8.35
CA PRO A 159 -0.86 9.24 -9.33
C PRO A 159 -2.14 10.03 -9.06
N THR A 160 -2.10 11.34 -9.26
CA THR A 160 -3.30 12.17 -9.16
C THR A 160 -4.36 11.69 -10.15
N PRO A 161 -5.60 11.39 -9.71
CA PRO A 161 -6.66 10.94 -10.59
C PRO A 161 -7.02 12.00 -11.65
N ILE A 162 -7.29 11.56 -12.87
CA ILE A 162 -7.84 12.44 -13.93
C ILE A 162 -9.27 12.79 -13.55
N VAL A 163 -9.58 14.08 -13.52
CA VAL A 163 -10.95 14.56 -13.21
C VAL A 163 -11.85 14.36 -14.43
N ILE A 164 -13.00 13.73 -14.21
CA ILE A 164 -14.07 13.53 -15.21
C ILE A 164 -15.37 14.11 -14.64
N ASN A 165 -15.93 15.12 -15.32
CA ASN A 165 -17.20 15.74 -14.96
C ASN A 165 -18.35 15.24 -15.81
N SER A 166 -18.07 14.66 -16.98
CA SER A 166 -19.08 14.06 -17.87
C SER A 166 -18.51 12.91 -18.69
N LEU A 167 -19.38 11.99 -19.13
CA LEU A 167 -18.99 10.91 -20.03
C LEU A 167 -18.39 11.42 -21.35
N GLY A 168 -18.81 12.60 -21.81
CA GLY A 168 -18.30 13.21 -23.05
C GLY A 168 -16.83 13.64 -23.00
N GLU A 169 -16.23 13.73 -21.80
CA GLU A 169 -14.81 14.04 -21.59
C GLU A 169 -13.92 12.80 -21.74
N VAL A 170 -14.50 11.60 -21.72
CA VAL A 170 -13.74 10.35 -21.74
C VAL A 170 -13.15 10.11 -23.12
N THR A 171 -11.84 9.90 -23.17
CA THR A 171 -11.07 9.55 -24.35
C THR A 171 -10.35 8.21 -24.16
N GLU A 172 -9.96 7.55 -25.24
CA GLU A 172 -9.37 6.20 -25.20
C GLU A 172 -8.03 6.15 -24.44
N ASP A 173 -7.27 7.25 -24.41
CA ASP A 173 -6.02 7.38 -23.65
C ASP A 173 -6.24 7.40 -22.12
N MET A 174 -7.48 7.58 -21.66
CA MET A 174 -7.84 7.47 -20.24
C MET A 174 -8.10 6.03 -19.80
N TYR A 175 -8.27 5.07 -20.72
CA TYR A 175 -8.48 3.67 -20.32
C TYR A 175 -7.29 3.10 -19.54
N ASN A 176 -7.60 2.31 -18.54
CA ASN A 176 -6.65 1.75 -17.56
C ASN A 176 -5.91 2.80 -16.72
N ARG A 177 -6.40 4.04 -16.67
CA ARG A 177 -5.87 5.08 -15.77
C ARG A 177 -6.79 5.32 -14.60
N LEU A 178 -6.20 5.87 -13.54
CA LEU A 178 -6.92 6.32 -12.35
C LEU A 178 -7.66 7.60 -12.67
N VAL A 179 -8.97 7.61 -12.40
CA VAL A 179 -9.84 8.75 -12.62
C VAL A 179 -10.67 9.06 -11.37
N ILE A 180 -11.21 10.25 -11.27
CA ILE A 180 -12.20 10.66 -10.28
C ILE A 180 -13.42 11.23 -11.01
N LEU A 181 -14.58 10.60 -10.78
CA LEU A 181 -15.87 11.11 -11.22
C LEU A 181 -16.36 12.12 -10.19
N LYS A 182 -16.63 13.35 -10.62
CA LYS A 182 -17.03 14.44 -9.73
C LYS A 182 -18.55 14.55 -9.64
N GLU A 183 -19.03 14.90 -8.44
CA GLU A 183 -20.43 15.26 -8.17
C GLU A 183 -21.44 14.27 -8.74
N CYS A 184 -21.15 12.97 -8.62
CA CYS A 184 -21.99 11.89 -9.15
C CYS A 184 -22.81 11.22 -8.04
N HIS A 185 -23.78 10.39 -8.44
CA HIS A 185 -24.59 9.58 -7.53
C HIS A 185 -24.89 8.20 -8.15
N PHE A 186 -25.23 7.24 -7.31
CA PHE A 186 -25.73 5.95 -7.81
C PHE A 186 -27.20 6.06 -8.24
N ALA A 187 -27.55 5.44 -9.37
CA ALA A 187 -28.93 5.40 -9.84
C ALA A 187 -29.85 4.61 -8.88
N ASP A 188 -29.30 3.57 -8.24
CA ASP A 188 -30.05 2.62 -7.41
C ASP A 188 -29.46 2.55 -5.99
N PRO A 189 -29.49 3.64 -5.19
CA PRO A 189 -28.97 3.64 -3.82
C PRO A 189 -29.75 2.64 -2.95
N GLY A 190 -29.04 1.94 -2.06
CA GLY A 190 -29.63 0.89 -1.22
C GLY A 190 -29.62 -0.51 -1.85
N GLU A 191 -29.33 -0.66 -3.13
CA GLU A 191 -28.98 -1.95 -3.74
C GLU A 191 -27.57 -2.37 -3.34
N THR A 192 -27.24 -3.66 -3.45
CA THR A 192 -25.87 -4.13 -3.20
C THR A 192 -24.93 -3.76 -4.33
N TYR A 193 -23.61 -3.59 -4.03
CA TYR A 193 -22.59 -3.36 -5.05
C TYR A 193 -22.55 -4.49 -6.09
N SER A 194 -22.73 -5.73 -5.66
CA SER A 194 -22.85 -6.88 -6.57
C SER A 194 -23.82 -7.92 -6.03
N ASN A 195 -24.46 -8.65 -6.93
CA ASN A 195 -25.28 -9.81 -6.58
C ASN A 195 -24.36 -10.97 -6.13
N ALA A 196 -24.89 -11.89 -5.32
CA ALA A 196 -24.12 -13.02 -4.81
C ALA A 196 -23.63 -13.97 -5.93
N ASP A 197 -24.44 -14.14 -6.99
CA ASP A 197 -24.23 -15.18 -8.00
C ASP A 197 -23.40 -14.70 -9.20
N ALA A 198 -23.30 -13.39 -9.41
CA ALA A 198 -22.61 -12.84 -10.59
C ALA A 198 -22.11 -11.41 -10.37
N SER A 199 -20.97 -11.11 -10.98
CA SER A 199 -20.48 -9.73 -11.07
C SER A 199 -21.55 -8.82 -11.66
N THR A 200 -21.77 -7.67 -11.01
CA THR A 200 -22.91 -6.79 -11.31
C THR A 200 -22.43 -5.44 -11.87
N SER A 201 -23.24 -4.86 -12.73
CA SER A 201 -23.09 -3.50 -13.22
C SER A 201 -24.09 -2.59 -12.49
N ARG A 202 -23.60 -1.47 -11.96
CA ARG A 202 -24.41 -0.42 -11.34
C ARG A 202 -24.15 0.89 -12.06
N ASN A 203 -25.17 1.72 -12.19
CA ASN A 203 -25.05 2.99 -12.89
C ASN A 203 -24.63 4.10 -11.93
N ILE A 204 -23.54 4.80 -12.27
CA ILE A 204 -23.16 6.07 -11.69
C ILE A 204 -23.65 7.17 -12.63
N VAL A 205 -24.48 8.07 -12.13
CA VAL A 205 -25.05 9.21 -12.86
C VAL A 205 -24.23 10.43 -12.54
N MET A 206 -23.68 11.07 -13.57
CA MET A 206 -22.89 12.28 -13.48
C MET A 206 -23.80 13.51 -13.38
N SER A 207 -23.24 14.68 -13.04
CA SER A 207 -23.99 15.94 -12.89
C SER A 207 -24.70 16.39 -14.18
N ASP A 208 -24.20 16.00 -15.36
CA ASP A 208 -24.82 16.24 -16.67
C ASP A 208 -25.85 15.18 -17.09
N ASN A 209 -26.20 14.25 -16.20
CA ASN A 209 -27.02 13.05 -16.42
C ASN A 209 -26.39 11.99 -17.35
N SER A 210 -25.15 12.12 -17.78
CA SER A 210 -24.45 11.03 -18.42
C SER A 210 -24.20 9.89 -17.42
N VAL A 211 -24.00 8.65 -17.92
CA VAL A 211 -23.93 7.46 -17.09
C VAL A 211 -22.63 6.69 -17.37
N ILE A 212 -21.90 6.40 -16.31
CA ILE A 212 -20.76 5.48 -16.32
C ILE A 212 -21.12 4.23 -15.52
N VAL A 213 -20.76 3.07 -16.03
CA VAL A 213 -21.06 1.80 -15.36
C VAL A 213 -20.00 1.47 -14.30
N LEU A 214 -20.38 1.34 -13.05
CA LEU A 214 -19.55 0.70 -12.04
C LEU A 214 -19.62 -0.82 -12.22
N ARG A 215 -18.50 -1.47 -12.47
CA ARG A 215 -18.42 -2.92 -12.54
C ARG A 215 -17.86 -3.50 -11.26
N THR A 216 -18.63 -4.33 -10.55
CA THR A 216 -18.22 -4.96 -9.29
C THR A 216 -18.28 -6.48 -9.41
N SER A 217 -17.18 -7.11 -9.00
CA SER A 217 -17.09 -8.57 -8.89
C SER A 217 -17.93 -9.08 -7.71
N ASN A 218 -18.63 -10.19 -7.87
CA ASN A 218 -19.30 -10.88 -6.76
C ASN A 218 -18.32 -11.49 -5.74
N TYR A 219 -17.02 -11.55 -6.06
CA TYR A 219 -15.95 -11.93 -5.14
C TYR A 219 -15.36 -10.75 -4.37
N ALA A 220 -15.76 -9.52 -4.66
CA ALA A 220 -15.32 -8.35 -3.91
C ALA A 220 -15.78 -8.47 -2.45
N LYS A 221 -14.89 -8.18 -1.51
CA LYS A 221 -15.19 -8.21 -0.06
C LYS A 221 -16.35 -7.28 0.32
N PHE A 222 -16.61 -6.27 -0.49
CA PHE A 222 -17.70 -5.31 -0.32
C PHE A 222 -18.92 -5.58 -1.22
N ALA A 223 -18.97 -6.70 -1.93
CA ALA A 223 -20.04 -7.02 -2.88
C ALA A 223 -21.45 -6.91 -2.26
N SER A 224 -21.62 -7.35 -1.01
CA SER A 224 -22.88 -7.30 -0.27
C SER A 224 -23.18 -5.97 0.44
N GLN A 225 -22.25 -5.02 0.41
CA GLN A 225 -22.49 -3.69 0.96
C GLN A 225 -23.48 -2.93 0.09
N LEU A 226 -24.22 -1.99 0.71
CA LEU A 226 -25.23 -1.21 0.01
C LEU A 226 -24.61 0.01 -0.65
N LEU A 227 -25.08 0.34 -1.84
CA LEU A 227 -24.76 1.58 -2.53
C LEU A 227 -25.21 2.78 -1.69
N PRO A 228 -24.35 3.76 -1.45
CA PRO A 228 -24.69 4.93 -0.66
C PRO A 228 -25.70 5.81 -1.41
N ASN A 229 -26.49 6.55 -0.62
CA ASN A 229 -27.38 7.59 -1.11
C ASN A 229 -26.69 8.95 -1.03
N GLY A 230 -27.03 9.86 -1.94
CA GLY A 230 -26.49 11.20 -1.99
C GLY A 230 -25.58 11.45 -3.18
N THR A 231 -24.92 12.59 -3.20
CA THR A 231 -23.99 13.02 -4.25
C THR A 231 -22.58 13.11 -3.69
N GLY A 232 -21.59 12.84 -4.52
CA GLY A 232 -20.19 12.93 -4.13
C GLY A 232 -19.28 12.49 -5.27
N ASP A 233 -18.06 12.11 -4.93
CA ASP A 233 -17.03 11.73 -5.88
C ASP A 233 -16.78 10.21 -5.83
N VAL A 234 -16.37 9.63 -6.95
CA VAL A 234 -15.96 8.22 -7.01
C VAL A 234 -14.62 8.12 -7.75
N VAL A 235 -13.62 7.57 -7.08
CA VAL A 235 -12.32 7.26 -7.66
C VAL A 235 -12.36 5.83 -8.22
N GLY A 236 -11.60 5.56 -9.26
CA GLY A 236 -11.46 4.20 -9.78
C GLY A 236 -10.62 4.14 -11.04
N ILE A 237 -10.45 2.93 -11.54
CA ILE A 237 -9.75 2.67 -12.80
C ILE A 237 -10.78 2.67 -13.91
N LEU A 238 -10.58 3.53 -14.91
CA LEU A 238 -11.45 3.62 -16.08
C LEU A 238 -11.13 2.47 -17.05
N THR A 239 -12.14 1.76 -17.50
CA THR A 239 -11.99 0.66 -18.45
C THR A 239 -13.08 0.73 -19.51
N VAL A 240 -12.97 -0.10 -20.52
CA VAL A 240 -14.01 -0.25 -21.56
C VAL A 240 -14.40 -1.72 -21.70
N TYR A 241 -15.66 -1.98 -21.98
CA TYR A 241 -16.17 -3.29 -22.38
C TYR A 241 -17.00 -3.12 -23.64
N ASN A 242 -16.41 -3.45 -24.78
CA ASN A 242 -16.91 -3.13 -26.12
C ASN A 242 -17.07 -1.61 -26.32
N THR A 243 -18.29 -1.09 -26.17
CA THR A 243 -18.60 0.34 -26.28
C THR A 243 -19.02 0.96 -24.95
N THR A 244 -19.05 0.17 -23.88
CA THR A 244 -19.48 0.64 -22.56
C THR A 244 -18.27 1.06 -21.74
N VAL A 245 -18.21 2.34 -21.39
CA VAL A 245 -17.23 2.85 -20.44
C VAL A 245 -17.58 2.34 -19.04
N GLN A 246 -16.61 1.78 -18.35
CA GLN A 246 -16.78 1.19 -17.03
C GLN A 246 -15.77 1.77 -16.06
N LEU A 247 -16.17 1.88 -14.78
CA LEU A 247 -15.31 2.18 -13.67
C LEU A 247 -15.14 0.93 -12.81
N THR A 248 -13.93 0.66 -12.37
CA THR A 248 -13.61 -0.38 -11.38
C THR A 248 -13.03 0.29 -10.14
N ILE A 249 -13.76 0.27 -9.03
CA ILE A 249 -13.23 0.71 -7.73
C ILE A 249 -12.37 -0.40 -7.13
N ARG A 250 -11.34 -0.01 -6.39
CA ARG A 250 -10.38 -0.93 -5.77
C ARG A 250 -10.86 -1.40 -4.40
N SER A 251 -11.51 -0.48 -3.67
CA SER A 251 -12.16 -0.73 -2.36
C SER A 251 -13.29 0.27 -2.17
N LEU A 252 -13.99 0.22 -1.03
CA LEU A 252 -14.98 1.25 -0.68
C LEU A 252 -14.37 2.62 -0.36
N GLU A 253 -13.09 2.69 -0.11
CA GLU A 253 -12.35 3.94 0.08
C GLU A 253 -12.34 4.81 -1.18
N ASP A 254 -12.59 4.22 -2.34
CA ASP A 254 -12.73 4.94 -3.60
C ASP A 254 -14.10 5.68 -3.73
N VAL A 255 -15.05 5.44 -2.83
CA VAL A 255 -16.43 5.97 -2.93
C VAL A 255 -16.69 7.03 -1.88
N HIS A 256 -16.73 8.27 -2.30
CA HIS A 256 -16.95 9.46 -1.45
C HIS A 256 -18.35 10.04 -1.66
N ILE A 257 -19.38 9.16 -1.76
CA ILE A 257 -20.79 9.53 -1.90
C ILE A 257 -21.48 9.43 -0.54
N GLY A 258 -22.24 10.46 -0.18
CA GLY A 258 -23.03 10.51 1.05
C GLY A 258 -23.51 11.94 1.34
N ASN A 259 -24.41 12.10 2.32
CA ASN A 259 -24.90 13.41 2.77
C ASN A 259 -23.85 14.21 3.56
N THR A 260 -22.62 13.78 3.56
CA THR A 260 -21.51 14.50 4.18
C THR A 260 -20.67 15.11 3.05
N PRO A 261 -20.34 16.40 3.08
CA PRO A 261 -19.28 16.92 2.22
C PRO A 261 -18.05 16.03 2.42
N ALA A 262 -17.25 15.83 1.37
CA ALA A 262 -16.01 15.07 1.47
C ALA A 262 -15.29 15.50 2.75
N VAL A 263 -15.29 14.62 3.75
CA VAL A 263 -14.71 14.99 5.04
C VAL A 263 -13.22 14.93 4.79
N GLU A 264 -12.64 16.11 4.68
CA GLU A 264 -11.22 16.26 4.40
C GLU A 264 -10.45 15.55 5.52
N THR A 265 -9.80 14.44 5.17
CA THR A 265 -8.98 13.70 6.11
C THR A 265 -7.75 14.55 6.42
N GLN A 266 -7.61 14.95 7.66
CA GLN A 266 -6.48 15.75 8.13
C GLN A 266 -5.44 14.85 8.79
N THR A 267 -4.17 15.14 8.56
CA THR A 267 -3.10 14.56 9.35
C THR A 267 -3.04 15.28 10.69
N LEU A 268 -3.36 14.56 11.76
CA LEU A 268 -3.46 15.09 13.12
C LEU A 268 -2.15 14.94 13.89
N PHE A 269 -1.38 13.92 13.55
CA PHE A 269 -0.08 13.62 14.09
C PHE A 269 0.72 12.83 13.03
N GLN A 270 1.98 13.15 12.87
CA GLN A 270 2.87 12.44 11.94
C GLN A 270 4.26 12.34 12.53
N VAL A 271 4.86 11.19 12.36
CA VAL A 271 6.27 10.93 12.65
C VAL A 271 6.88 10.30 11.43
N ASP A 272 7.88 11.00 10.90
CA ASP A 272 8.78 10.46 9.89
C ASP A 272 10.06 10.00 10.62
N PHE A 273 10.29 8.72 10.60
CA PHE A 273 11.44 8.12 11.24
C PHE A 273 12.70 8.16 10.36
N SER A 274 12.64 8.83 9.19
CA SER A 274 13.77 8.91 8.25
C SER A 274 14.92 9.80 8.73
N GLU A 275 14.67 10.76 9.65
CA GLU A 275 15.64 11.80 9.99
C GLU A 275 16.08 11.86 11.45
N ASN A 276 15.47 11.08 12.39
CA ASN A 276 15.77 11.34 13.80
C ASN A 276 15.66 10.13 14.75
N PRO A 277 16.59 10.02 15.71
CA PRO A 277 16.52 8.99 16.75
C PRO A 277 15.30 9.18 17.65
N ILE A 278 14.79 8.06 18.15
CA ILE A 278 13.63 7.88 19.04
C ILE A 278 13.58 8.91 20.16
N GLU A 279 14.69 9.09 20.83
CA GLU A 279 14.82 9.89 22.04
C GLU A 279 14.53 11.37 21.81
N SER A 280 14.89 11.92 20.64
CA SER A 280 14.68 13.34 20.33
C SER A 280 13.22 13.69 20.02
N GLN A 281 12.38 12.68 19.73
CA GLN A 281 10.95 12.86 19.45
C GLN A 281 10.06 12.45 20.64
N GLY A 282 10.67 12.15 21.80
CA GLY A 282 9.94 11.80 23.01
C GLY A 282 9.37 10.39 23.06
N TRP A 283 9.79 9.51 22.15
CA TRP A 283 9.45 8.09 22.20
C TRP A 283 10.29 7.38 23.27
N SER A 284 9.75 6.36 23.87
CA SER A 284 10.42 5.53 24.85
C SER A 284 10.36 4.05 24.49
N VAL A 285 11.46 3.34 24.79
CA VAL A 285 11.53 1.88 24.71
C VAL A 285 11.43 1.32 26.11
N THR A 286 10.62 0.28 26.28
CA THR A 286 10.41 -0.37 27.58
C THR A 286 10.18 -1.88 27.40
N GLY A 287 10.27 -2.66 28.49
CA GLY A 287 10.36 -4.11 28.41
C GLY A 287 11.77 -4.57 28.08
N ASP A 288 11.91 -5.55 27.21
CA ASP A 288 13.22 -5.96 26.69
C ASP A 288 13.74 -4.89 25.71
N GLU A 289 15.04 -4.60 25.78
CA GLU A 289 15.66 -3.69 24.82
C GLU A 289 15.66 -4.32 23.40
N GLY A 290 15.56 -3.48 22.35
CA GLY A 290 15.62 -4.01 21.00
C GLY A 290 15.19 -3.07 19.88
N TRP A 291 14.46 -1.99 20.19
CA TRP A 291 14.11 -1.00 19.19
C TRP A 291 15.31 -0.09 18.88
N PHE A 292 15.57 0.13 17.62
CA PHE A 292 16.68 0.94 17.14
C PHE A 292 16.32 1.69 15.85
N TYR A 293 17.06 2.76 15.59
CA TYR A 293 16.97 3.43 14.30
C TYR A 293 17.74 2.65 13.24
N TYR A 294 17.02 2.18 12.23
CA TYR A 294 17.56 1.46 11.11
C TYR A 294 17.90 2.43 9.97
N GLN A 295 19.14 2.93 9.96
CA GLN A 295 19.62 4.01 9.09
C GLN A 295 19.44 3.71 7.60
N ALA A 296 19.70 2.49 7.17
CA ALA A 296 19.63 2.10 5.76
C ALA A 296 18.19 1.94 5.23
N GLY A 297 17.21 1.71 6.11
CA GLY A 297 15.78 1.66 5.76
C GLY A 297 15.02 2.88 6.25
N GLN A 298 15.69 3.89 6.79
CA GLN A 298 15.08 5.12 7.31
C GLN A 298 13.82 4.81 8.13
N SER A 299 13.94 3.92 9.11
CA SER A 299 12.79 3.39 9.85
C SER A 299 13.14 3.08 11.30
N PHE A 300 12.13 3.04 12.17
CA PHE A 300 12.23 2.35 13.43
C PHE A 300 12.15 0.85 13.20
N ALA A 301 13.04 0.11 13.82
CA ALA A 301 13.08 -1.33 13.67
C ALA A 301 13.32 -2.02 15.02
N ILE A 302 12.76 -3.21 15.13
CA ILE A 302 13.14 -4.20 16.12
C ILE A 302 13.42 -5.52 15.41
N GLN A 303 14.49 -6.18 15.82
CA GLN A 303 14.82 -7.52 15.32
C GLN A 303 15.33 -8.36 16.48
N ASN A 304 14.74 -9.53 16.69
CA ASN A 304 15.26 -10.47 17.66
C ASN A 304 16.39 -11.30 17.03
N GLN A 305 17.62 -11.13 17.55
CA GLN A 305 18.78 -11.93 17.18
C GLN A 305 19.18 -12.94 18.28
N ASN A 306 18.43 -13.03 19.35
CA ASN A 306 18.68 -13.90 20.48
C ASN A 306 17.93 -15.22 20.34
N THR A 307 18.42 -16.25 21.01
CA THR A 307 17.77 -17.58 21.03
C THR A 307 16.47 -17.59 21.86
N ALA A 308 16.31 -16.65 22.80
CA ALA A 308 15.07 -16.46 23.57
C ALA A 308 14.14 -15.47 22.85
N SER A 309 12.84 -15.61 23.05
CA SER A 309 11.88 -14.57 22.65
C SER A 309 12.10 -13.30 23.45
N ILE A 310 11.89 -12.17 22.82
CA ILE A 310 11.92 -10.84 23.48
C ILE A 310 10.49 -10.27 23.52
N ASP A 311 10.18 -9.50 24.56
CA ASP A 311 8.96 -8.70 24.67
C ASP A 311 9.35 -7.24 24.88
N SER A 312 9.27 -6.47 23.83
CA SER A 312 9.72 -5.08 23.77
C SER A 312 8.62 -4.15 23.28
N TRP A 313 8.55 -2.99 23.91
CA TRP A 313 7.54 -1.99 23.65
C TRP A 313 8.18 -0.67 23.20
N LEU A 314 7.64 -0.09 22.14
CA LEU A 314 7.93 1.27 21.70
C LEU A 314 6.71 2.13 22.00
N VAL A 315 6.85 3.13 22.86
CA VAL A 315 5.74 3.95 23.34
C VAL A 315 5.90 5.40 22.87
N SER A 316 4.84 5.97 22.32
CA SER A 316 4.83 7.36 21.85
C SER A 316 4.87 8.38 22.99
N PRO A 317 5.28 9.64 22.72
CA PRO A 317 4.91 10.74 23.59
C PRO A 317 3.38 10.86 23.68
N ALA A 318 2.87 11.68 24.60
CA ALA A 318 1.45 12.00 24.65
C ALA A 318 1.02 12.65 23.34
N LEU A 319 -0.04 12.12 22.75
CA LEU A 319 -0.61 12.64 21.51
C LEU A 319 -1.38 13.96 21.79
N PRO A 320 -1.57 14.81 20.77
CA PRO A 320 -2.44 15.98 20.92
C PRO A 320 -3.88 15.53 21.23
N ASN A 321 -4.68 16.43 21.80
CA ASN A 321 -6.10 16.16 22.03
C ASN A 321 -6.81 15.97 20.67
N LEU A 322 -7.40 14.81 20.47
CA LEU A 322 -8.09 14.41 19.23
C LEU A 322 -9.62 14.44 19.36
N GLY A 323 -10.16 14.92 20.48
CA GLY A 323 -11.59 14.86 20.82
C GLY A 323 -12.54 15.66 19.93
N GLY A 324 -12.02 16.43 18.96
CA GLY A 324 -12.85 17.13 17.96
C GLY A 324 -12.95 16.40 16.61
N TYR A 325 -12.32 15.22 16.49
CA TYR A 325 -12.20 14.51 15.23
C TYR A 325 -12.97 13.18 15.26
N ASN A 326 -13.40 12.76 14.08
CA ASN A 326 -14.06 11.47 13.83
C ASN A 326 -13.14 10.56 13.00
N ASN A 327 -13.42 9.27 12.99
CA ASN A 327 -12.67 8.28 12.20
C ASN A 327 -11.16 8.38 12.38
N VAL A 328 -10.73 8.66 13.61
CA VAL A 328 -9.29 8.82 13.90
C VAL A 328 -8.59 7.49 13.72
N THR A 329 -7.67 7.44 12.79
CA THR A 329 -7.03 6.20 12.33
C THR A 329 -5.51 6.30 12.42
N LEU A 330 -4.90 5.27 13.00
CA LEU A 330 -3.46 5.04 12.96
C LEU A 330 -3.07 4.40 11.63
N VAL A 331 -2.27 5.09 10.85
CA VAL A 331 -1.76 4.66 9.55
C VAL A 331 -0.25 4.49 9.64
N MET A 332 0.27 3.36 9.17
CA MET A 332 1.70 3.11 9.07
C MET A 332 2.06 2.81 7.62
N ASN A 333 2.76 3.74 6.99
CA ASN A 333 3.17 3.60 5.60
C ASN A 333 4.50 2.84 5.50
N GLY A 334 4.55 1.85 4.62
CA GLY A 334 5.76 1.05 4.41
C GLY A 334 6.12 0.10 5.55
N GLU A 335 5.18 -0.18 6.46
CA GLU A 335 5.36 -1.17 7.54
C GLU A 335 5.75 -2.54 6.96
N ILE A 336 6.82 -3.11 7.51
CA ILE A 336 7.26 -4.47 7.19
C ILE A 336 7.36 -5.24 8.50
N CYS A 337 6.54 -6.28 8.66
CA CYS A 337 6.52 -7.11 9.85
C CYS A 337 6.63 -8.59 9.44
N GLN A 338 7.58 -9.30 10.06
CA GLN A 338 7.74 -10.73 9.93
C GLN A 338 7.87 -11.34 11.32
N VAL A 339 6.85 -12.08 11.74
CA VAL A 339 6.81 -12.79 13.02
C VAL A 339 6.47 -14.24 12.75
N SER A 340 7.37 -15.15 13.09
CA SER A 340 7.24 -16.60 12.88
C SER A 340 6.53 -17.29 14.05
N SER A 341 6.82 -16.82 15.28
CA SER A 341 6.15 -17.24 16.50
C SER A 341 6.15 -16.07 17.49
N GLY A 342 4.98 -15.73 18.02
CA GLY A 342 4.80 -14.54 18.86
C GLY A 342 3.80 -13.57 18.22
N GLN A 343 3.98 -12.27 18.46
CA GLN A 343 3.05 -11.25 17.96
C GLN A 343 3.70 -9.87 17.81
N ALA A 344 3.21 -9.10 16.87
CA ALA A 344 3.44 -7.68 16.72
C ALA A 344 2.08 -6.98 16.81
N LYS A 345 1.86 -6.16 17.82
CA LYS A 345 0.56 -5.56 18.13
C LYS A 345 0.67 -4.07 18.39
N LYS A 346 -0.43 -3.38 18.17
CA LYS A 346 -0.60 -1.95 18.36
C LYS A 346 -1.58 -1.71 19.50
N PHE A 347 -1.25 -0.81 20.40
CA PHE A 347 -2.05 -0.50 21.57
C PHE A 347 -2.22 1.00 21.73
N TYR A 348 -3.23 1.41 22.49
CA TYR A 348 -3.35 2.75 23.05
C TYR A 348 -3.56 2.68 24.57
N SER A 349 -3.19 3.76 25.25
CA SER A 349 -3.48 3.98 26.66
C SER A 349 -3.87 5.44 26.87
N VAL A 350 -4.73 5.69 27.87
CA VAL A 350 -5.14 7.02 28.32
C VAL A 350 -4.74 7.29 29.78
N ASP A 351 -4.11 6.33 30.42
CA ASP A 351 -3.69 6.38 31.82
C ASP A 351 -2.16 6.16 32.03
N TYR A 352 -1.39 6.06 30.93
CA TYR A 352 0.07 5.96 31.00
C TYR A 352 0.69 7.27 31.49
N ASP A 353 1.50 7.20 32.56
CA ASP A 353 2.11 8.35 33.24
C ASP A 353 3.45 8.84 32.63
N GLY A 354 3.87 8.22 31.53
CA GLY A 354 5.15 8.50 30.87
C GLY A 354 6.35 7.80 31.48
N GLN A 355 6.17 6.96 32.51
CA GLN A 355 7.26 6.28 33.21
C GLN A 355 6.99 4.80 33.50
N ASN A 356 5.80 4.47 33.98
CA ASN A 356 5.48 3.12 34.47
C ASN A 356 4.53 2.41 33.50
N TRP A 357 5.05 1.93 32.39
CA TRP A 357 4.27 1.32 31.31
C TRP A 357 3.49 0.06 31.77
N ASP A 358 4.03 -0.69 32.72
CA ASP A 358 3.44 -1.92 33.27
C ASP A 358 2.26 -1.64 34.22
N ASN A 359 2.10 -0.41 34.70
CA ASN A 359 0.96 0.01 35.50
C ASN A 359 -0.18 0.63 34.65
N ALA A 360 0.07 0.91 33.39
CA ALA A 360 -0.90 1.49 32.48
C ALA A 360 -1.84 0.43 31.89
N THR A 361 -3.05 0.86 31.56
CA THR A 361 -4.01 0.02 30.85
C THR A 361 -3.80 0.14 29.36
N TRP A 362 -3.31 -0.92 28.71
CA TRP A 362 -3.09 -0.97 27.27
C TRP A 362 -4.20 -1.72 26.57
N THR A 363 -4.92 -1.03 25.68
CA THR A 363 -6.01 -1.61 24.85
C THR A 363 -5.52 -1.80 23.44
N GLU A 364 -5.69 -2.98 22.86
CA GLU A 364 -5.27 -3.29 21.49
C GLU A 364 -6.06 -2.45 20.48
N ILE A 365 -5.33 -1.77 19.59
CA ILE A 365 -5.92 -1.05 18.46
C ILE A 365 -6.39 -2.07 17.43
N PRO A 366 -7.63 -2.00 16.96
CA PRO A 366 -8.15 -2.91 15.94
C PRO A 366 -7.31 -2.91 14.66
N THR A 367 -7.36 -3.99 13.88
CA THR A 367 -6.58 -4.15 12.65
C THR A 367 -6.85 -3.10 11.57
N ASN A 368 -8.00 -2.43 11.63
CA ASN A 368 -8.32 -1.29 10.78
C ASN A 368 -7.67 0.03 11.24
N GLY A 369 -6.95 0.02 12.36
CA GLY A 369 -6.24 1.18 12.91
C GLY A 369 -7.12 2.24 13.57
N ILE A 370 -8.44 2.06 13.65
CA ILE A 370 -9.37 3.07 14.20
C ILE A 370 -9.21 3.16 15.71
N LEU A 371 -8.92 4.37 16.20
CA LEU A 371 -8.91 4.67 17.63
C LEU A 371 -10.36 4.89 18.12
N PRO A 372 -10.75 4.32 19.26
CA PRO A 372 -12.10 4.46 19.78
C PRO A 372 -12.37 5.87 20.30
N SER A 373 -13.60 6.34 20.13
CA SER A 373 -13.98 7.73 20.45
C SER A 373 -13.74 8.11 21.92
N GLU A 374 -13.83 7.17 22.84
CA GLU A 374 -13.57 7.37 24.27
C GLU A 374 -12.11 7.71 24.60
N ALA A 375 -11.18 7.35 23.72
CA ALA A 375 -9.76 7.67 23.89
C ALA A 375 -9.39 9.07 23.36
N LEU A 376 -10.14 9.59 22.38
CA LEU A 376 -9.75 10.76 21.61
C LEU A 376 -9.77 12.07 22.41
N GLY A 377 -10.64 12.18 23.41
CA GLY A 377 -10.75 13.35 24.29
C GLY A 377 -9.69 13.43 25.40
N SER A 378 -8.87 12.40 25.54
CA SER A 378 -7.82 12.36 26.55
C SER A 378 -6.64 13.26 26.18
N SER A 379 -6.17 14.05 27.14
CA SER A 379 -4.89 14.76 27.01
C SER A 379 -3.67 13.87 27.29
N ASN A 380 -3.90 12.60 27.63
CA ASN A 380 -2.89 11.62 28.00
C ASN A 380 -3.02 10.37 27.12
N LEU A 381 -3.38 10.56 25.85
CA LEU A 381 -3.45 9.47 24.88
C LEU A 381 -2.03 9.12 24.40
N HIS A 382 -1.66 7.88 24.55
CA HIS A 382 -0.42 7.30 24.01
C HIS A 382 -0.73 6.12 23.10
N ILE A 383 0.09 5.89 22.10
CA ILE A 383 0.09 4.66 21.32
C ILE A 383 1.36 3.86 21.63
N ALA A 384 1.29 2.56 21.51
CA ALA A 384 2.42 1.68 21.72
C ALA A 384 2.44 0.53 20.71
N PHE A 385 3.66 0.09 20.41
CA PHE A 385 3.94 -1.05 19.53
C PHE A 385 4.63 -2.12 20.36
N GLN A 386 3.95 -3.24 20.59
CA GLN A 386 4.53 -4.41 21.26
C GLN A 386 5.04 -5.39 20.21
N PHE A 387 6.29 -5.74 20.33
CA PHE A 387 6.89 -6.82 19.57
C PHE A 387 7.30 -7.95 20.53
N ASN A 388 6.64 -9.09 20.36
CA ASN A 388 7.04 -10.34 21.00
C ASN A 388 7.44 -11.30 19.87
N GLY A 389 8.74 -11.52 19.67
CA GLY A 389 9.26 -12.25 18.53
C GLY A 389 10.37 -13.22 18.88
N ALA A 390 10.46 -14.31 18.11
CA ALA A 390 11.52 -15.29 18.17
C ALA A 390 12.76 -14.85 17.38
N ASN A 391 13.82 -15.65 17.45
CA ASN A 391 15.04 -15.39 16.69
C ASN A 391 14.77 -15.27 15.18
N GLY A 392 15.20 -14.18 14.59
CA GLY A 392 15.01 -13.85 13.18
C GLY A 392 13.74 -13.05 12.87
N ASP A 393 12.80 -12.93 13.81
CA ASP A 393 11.62 -12.10 13.66
C ASP A 393 11.98 -10.61 13.71
N PHE A 394 11.26 -9.78 12.96
CA PHE A 394 11.50 -8.34 12.93
C PHE A 394 10.24 -7.53 12.61
N TRP A 395 10.26 -6.26 13.00
CA TRP A 395 9.26 -5.26 12.64
C TRP A 395 9.94 -3.93 12.30
N ARG A 396 9.51 -3.29 11.21
CA ARG A 396 10.01 -2.00 10.73
C ARG A 396 8.87 -1.05 10.48
N ILE A 397 9.01 0.18 10.96
CA ILE A 397 8.02 1.24 10.87
C ILE A 397 8.71 2.48 10.29
N PRO A 398 8.62 2.76 8.98
CA PRO A 398 9.25 3.94 8.37
C PRO A 398 8.51 5.23 8.69
N GLU A 399 7.19 5.21 8.63
CA GLU A 399 6.35 6.37 8.84
C GLU A 399 5.09 5.98 9.60
N LEU A 400 4.67 6.90 10.47
CA LEU A 400 3.45 6.78 11.23
C LEU A 400 2.65 8.07 11.11
N LYS A 401 1.36 7.94 10.79
CA LYS A 401 0.39 9.03 10.77
C LYS A 401 -0.81 8.69 11.63
N ILE A 402 -1.38 9.69 12.25
CA ILE A 402 -2.74 9.64 12.77
C ILE A 402 -3.55 10.62 11.93
N THR A 403 -4.56 10.13 11.29
CA THR A 403 -5.46 10.90 10.46
C THR A 403 -6.86 10.91 11.06
N GLY A 404 -7.64 11.92 10.78
CA GLY A 404 -9.01 12.03 11.24
C GLY A 404 -9.80 13.01 10.40
N THR A 405 -11.09 13.03 10.64
CA THR A 405 -12.06 13.87 9.93
C THR A 405 -12.81 14.75 10.93
N HIS A 406 -13.20 15.96 10.55
CA HIS A 406 -14.03 16.85 11.38
C HIS A 406 -15.51 16.55 11.22
#